data_be47ba087d419b6828cda9acabffc1fd
#
_entry.id   be47ba087d419b6828cda9acabffc1fd
#
_cell.length_a   1.000
_cell.length_b   1.000
_cell.length_c   1.000
_cell.angle_alpha   90.00
_cell.angle_beta   90.00
_cell.angle_gamma   90.00
#
_symmetry.space_group_name_H-M   'P 1'
#
loop_
_entity.id
_entity.type
_entity.pdbx_description
1 polymer ?
#
loop_
_entity_poly.entity_id
_entity_poly.type
_entity_poly.pdbx_seq_one_letter_code
_entity_poly.pdbx_strand_id
1 'polypeptide(L)'
;MAGGGGVRGIVLDSSVILNSDTLCPGADYLLRKLRYSNIPTGLSYAADLSEAKVSLLEKLACEYSLERFIYNPSCMDDTVNAVSLAWKNKGATILHVVSNYNEGIVPKSINSGWINVVVNVDGDSASKNPNGILIEKLEELPLTICELNRKPSREEDFAKRGAFPLNPTENGLIFMPLTFDLPMLYQLKKVDIVIHKATDEISSIERSNSCDGSSNIIYTTRMQELQRYIGDLPDCCVIDPFDNIFPVVDRLKIQEILLGLTNLKTESQHKIRGAYFLKVDNFEDVQLEQRLHEAKLSLPSIVKPQVACGVAEAHSMAIVFKASDFVGLSVPLPAVVQEYVDHSSTLFKMYVLGEKVFYAVKNSTPNADILKNSSEKNGFKPLLFDSLKSLPIDGSKMKEQPELDIQLVTDAATYLRRVLDITIFGFDVVLQEGTRDHVIVDVNYLPSFKEVPNEIAIPAFWDAIRMKFHTRKGVLV
;
A
#
# COMPACT_ATOMS: atom_id res chain seq x y z
N MET A 1 -13.79 10.89 -8.05
CA MET A 1 -14.02 9.87 -7.00
C MET A 1 -13.03 10.13 -5.89
N ALA A 2 -13.52 10.33 -4.66
CA ALA A 2 -12.74 10.77 -3.51
C ALA A 2 -11.65 9.75 -3.17
N GLY A 3 -10.43 10.24 -2.93
CA GLY A 3 -9.29 9.44 -2.54
C GLY A 3 -9.57 8.67 -1.25
N GLY A 4 -9.30 7.37 -1.25
CA GLY A 4 -9.50 6.44 -0.14
C GLY A 4 -8.62 6.74 1.07
N GLY A 5 -9.03 7.71 1.88
CA GLY A 5 -8.54 7.92 3.22
C GLY A 5 -9.42 7.14 4.19
N GLY A 6 -8.82 6.30 5.06
CA GLY A 6 -9.58 5.59 6.09
C GLY A 6 -10.34 6.56 7.02
N VAL A 7 -11.20 6.01 7.88
CA VAL A 7 -12.00 6.76 8.88
C VAL A 7 -11.06 7.57 9.78
N ARG A 8 -11.27 8.89 9.81
CA ARG A 8 -10.44 9.84 10.54
C ARG A 8 -11.15 10.50 11.72
N GLY A 9 -12.45 10.24 11.87
CA GLY A 9 -13.25 10.71 12.99
C GLY A 9 -14.59 10.01 13.03
N ILE A 10 -15.19 9.94 14.22
CA ILE A 10 -16.49 9.34 14.45
C ILE A 10 -17.32 10.29 15.31
N VAL A 11 -18.48 10.68 14.82
CA VAL A 11 -19.47 11.48 15.57
C VAL A 11 -20.66 10.56 15.86
N LEU A 12 -20.93 10.32 17.15
CA LEU A 12 -22.05 9.53 17.62
C LEU A 12 -23.15 10.48 18.04
N ASP A 13 -24.29 10.41 17.38
CA ASP A 13 -25.45 11.18 17.79
C ASP A 13 -26.04 10.66 19.12
N SER A 14 -26.60 11.54 19.92
CA SER A 14 -27.22 11.18 21.18
C SER A 14 -28.31 10.11 21.05
N SER A 15 -28.96 10.02 19.88
CA SER A 15 -29.99 9.03 19.59
C SER A 15 -29.49 7.58 19.52
N VAL A 16 -28.20 7.36 19.25
CA VAL A 16 -27.61 6.01 19.27
C VAL A 16 -26.98 5.65 20.61
N ILE A 17 -26.76 6.65 21.47
CA ILE A 17 -26.12 6.46 22.78
C ILE A 17 -27.16 6.35 23.89
N LEU A 18 -28.26 7.11 23.79
CA LEU A 18 -29.28 7.17 24.82
C LEU A 18 -30.62 6.66 24.32
N ASN A 19 -31.21 5.74 25.09
CA ASN A 19 -32.61 5.38 25.00
C ASN A 19 -33.33 5.93 26.25
N SER A 20 -34.19 6.92 26.05
CA SER A 20 -34.79 7.69 27.13
C SER A 20 -33.74 8.31 28.07
N ASP A 21 -33.60 7.87 29.30
CA ASP A 21 -32.63 8.36 30.27
C ASP A 21 -31.54 7.35 30.62
N THR A 22 -31.36 6.29 29.77
CA THR A 22 -30.40 5.22 29.97
C THR A 22 -29.55 5.02 28.73
N LEU A 23 -28.39 4.33 28.87
CA LEU A 23 -27.57 3.95 27.73
C LEU A 23 -28.29 2.92 26.87
N CYS A 24 -28.16 3.10 25.55
CA CYS A 24 -28.54 2.07 24.57
C CYS A 24 -27.75 0.79 24.78
N PRO A 25 -28.35 -0.39 24.51
CA PRO A 25 -27.58 -1.63 24.49
C PRO A 25 -26.35 -1.53 23.60
N GLY A 26 -25.19 -1.99 24.07
CA GLY A 26 -23.95 -1.95 23.33
C GLY A 26 -23.18 -0.63 23.35
N ALA A 27 -23.81 0.50 23.80
CA ALA A 27 -23.15 1.80 23.80
C ALA A 27 -21.90 1.84 24.68
N ASP A 28 -21.96 1.31 25.90
CA ASP A 28 -20.81 1.25 26.81
C ASP A 28 -19.65 0.43 26.21
N TYR A 29 -19.95 -0.73 25.63
CA TYR A 29 -18.97 -1.56 24.97
C TYR A 29 -18.32 -0.86 23.79
N LEU A 30 -19.10 -0.17 22.97
CA LEU A 30 -18.61 0.61 21.85
C LEU A 30 -17.69 1.74 22.30
N LEU A 31 -18.12 2.55 23.28
CA LEU A 31 -17.36 3.67 23.80
C LEU A 31 -16.01 3.23 24.37
N ARG A 32 -15.98 2.10 25.09
CA ARG A 32 -14.71 1.49 25.55
C ARG A 32 -13.78 1.14 24.40
N LYS A 33 -14.30 0.52 23.32
CA LYS A 33 -13.50 0.20 22.15
C LYS A 33 -12.98 1.43 21.43
N LEU A 34 -13.82 2.43 21.22
CA LEU A 34 -13.45 3.67 20.53
C LEU A 34 -12.39 4.46 21.30
N ARG A 35 -12.42 4.46 22.63
CA ARG A 35 -11.39 5.10 23.47
C ARG A 35 -9.97 4.66 23.15
N TYR A 36 -9.80 3.40 22.76
CA TYR A 36 -8.48 2.81 22.43
C TYR A 36 -8.19 2.72 20.93
N SER A 37 -9.09 3.25 20.09
CA SER A 37 -8.95 3.15 18.62
C SER A 37 -7.99 4.16 18.00
N ASN A 38 -7.55 5.18 18.75
CA ASN A 38 -6.84 6.35 18.25
C ASN A 38 -7.61 7.14 17.16
N ILE A 39 -8.91 6.89 17.00
CA ILE A 39 -9.78 7.66 16.11
C ILE A 39 -10.48 8.73 16.94
N PRO A 40 -10.33 10.02 16.63
CA PRO A 40 -11.06 11.09 17.29
C PRO A 40 -12.55 10.78 17.30
N THR A 41 -13.15 10.77 18.49
CA THR A 41 -14.55 10.43 18.67
C THR A 41 -15.27 11.55 19.43
N GLY A 42 -16.45 11.92 18.98
CA GLY A 42 -17.28 12.93 19.59
C GLY A 42 -18.74 12.51 19.73
N LEU A 43 -19.43 13.19 20.62
CA LEU A 43 -20.89 13.09 20.81
C LEU A 43 -21.58 14.30 20.20
N SER A 44 -22.61 14.09 19.39
CA SER A 44 -23.47 15.15 18.89
C SER A 44 -24.84 15.06 19.54
N TYR A 45 -25.40 16.22 19.88
CA TYR A 45 -26.76 16.30 20.42
C TYR A 45 -27.40 17.67 20.15
N ALA A 46 -28.75 17.68 20.09
CA ALA A 46 -29.50 18.87 19.83
C ALA A 46 -29.49 19.84 21.06
N ALA A 47 -29.48 21.13 20.77
CA ALA A 47 -29.43 22.17 21.80
C ALA A 47 -30.66 22.21 22.74
N ASP A 48 -31.79 21.62 22.32
CA ASP A 48 -33.04 21.50 23.05
C ASP A 48 -33.17 20.20 23.86
N LEU A 49 -32.09 19.42 23.96
CA LEU A 49 -32.09 18.19 24.75
C LEU A 49 -32.28 18.49 26.25
N SER A 50 -33.01 17.61 26.98
CA SER A 50 -33.26 17.80 28.41
C SER A 50 -31.98 17.86 29.24
N GLU A 51 -31.96 18.65 30.30
CA GLU A 51 -30.79 18.81 31.20
C GLU A 51 -30.28 17.47 31.75
N ALA A 52 -31.18 16.53 32.06
CA ALA A 52 -30.80 15.20 32.55
C ALA A 52 -29.98 14.40 31.51
N LYS A 53 -30.41 14.44 30.25
CA LYS A 53 -29.68 13.80 29.14
C LYS A 53 -28.35 14.46 28.84
N VAL A 54 -28.34 15.80 28.85
CA VAL A 54 -27.10 16.57 28.67
C VAL A 54 -26.10 16.22 29.76
N SER A 55 -26.50 16.19 31.02
CA SER A 55 -25.63 15.82 32.15
C SER A 55 -25.07 14.40 32.02
N LEU A 56 -25.87 13.45 31.51
CA LEU A 56 -25.42 12.10 31.28
C LEU A 56 -24.40 12.05 30.13
N LEU A 57 -24.63 12.76 29.01
CA LEU A 57 -23.69 12.83 27.88
C LEU A 57 -22.39 13.53 28.28
N GLU A 58 -22.44 14.55 29.14
CA GLU A 58 -21.26 15.22 29.68
C GLU A 58 -20.39 14.27 30.53
N LYS A 59 -21.06 13.48 31.38
CA LYS A 59 -20.37 12.44 32.17
C LYS A 59 -19.68 11.44 31.28
N LEU A 60 -20.36 10.93 30.23
CA LEU A 60 -19.80 10.00 29.29
C LEU A 60 -18.64 10.63 28.49
N ALA A 61 -18.80 11.88 28.06
CA ALA A 61 -17.75 12.59 27.34
C ALA A 61 -16.47 12.72 28.18
N CYS A 62 -16.62 13.01 29.47
CA CYS A 62 -15.50 13.05 30.41
C CYS A 62 -14.88 11.67 30.63
N GLU A 63 -15.70 10.64 30.88
CA GLU A 63 -15.25 9.28 31.16
C GLU A 63 -14.49 8.65 29.97
N TYR A 64 -14.97 8.86 28.74
CA TYR A 64 -14.40 8.26 27.52
C TYR A 64 -13.53 9.23 26.72
N SER A 65 -13.28 10.44 27.22
CA SER A 65 -12.47 11.49 26.56
C SER A 65 -13.00 11.85 25.17
N LEU A 66 -14.32 12.08 25.07
CA LEU A 66 -15.00 12.42 23.83
C LEU A 66 -15.18 13.93 23.69
N GLU A 67 -15.12 14.44 22.48
CA GLU A 67 -15.49 15.82 22.18
C GLU A 67 -17.02 15.96 22.11
N ARG A 68 -17.53 17.18 22.34
CA ARG A 68 -18.97 17.45 22.33
C ARG A 68 -19.31 18.46 21.25
N PHE A 69 -20.31 18.13 20.44
CA PHE A 69 -20.80 18.95 19.35
C PHE A 69 -22.30 19.19 19.54
N ILE A 70 -22.64 20.43 19.88
CA ILE A 70 -24.05 20.84 20.07
C ILE A 70 -24.54 21.40 18.74
N TYR A 71 -25.66 20.89 18.26
CA TYR A 71 -26.23 21.36 17.00
C TYR A 71 -27.63 21.91 17.16
N ASN A 72 -27.99 22.82 16.26
CA ASN A 72 -29.35 23.25 16.07
C ASN A 72 -30.03 22.34 15.03
N PRO A 73 -31.16 21.68 15.33
CA PRO A 73 -31.85 20.79 14.39
C PRO A 73 -32.16 21.41 13.01
N SER A 74 -32.20 22.74 12.94
CA SER A 74 -32.42 23.46 11.67
C SER A 74 -31.16 23.73 10.85
N CYS A 75 -29.92 23.47 11.37
CA CYS A 75 -28.66 23.80 10.70
C CYS A 75 -27.54 22.83 11.07
N MET A 76 -27.49 21.68 10.38
CA MET A 76 -26.42 20.66 10.55
C MET A 76 -25.05 21.07 9.98
N ASP A 77 -25.01 22.04 9.07
CA ASP A 77 -23.75 22.51 8.49
C ASP A 77 -22.81 23.12 9.52
N ASP A 78 -23.38 23.66 10.63
CA ASP A 78 -22.59 24.17 11.75
C ASP A 78 -21.82 23.07 12.48
N THR A 79 -22.42 21.88 12.61
CA THR A 79 -21.76 20.71 13.21
C THR A 79 -20.62 20.23 12.35
N VAL A 80 -20.80 20.16 11.04
CA VAL A 80 -19.75 19.77 10.07
C VAL A 80 -18.57 20.73 10.19
N ASN A 81 -18.83 22.04 10.28
CA ASN A 81 -17.80 23.05 10.44
C ASN A 81 -17.10 22.96 11.80
N ALA A 82 -17.84 22.75 12.90
CA ALA A 82 -17.29 22.60 14.23
C ALA A 82 -16.37 21.38 14.35
N VAL A 83 -16.79 20.23 13.86
CA VAL A 83 -15.98 18.99 13.82
C VAL A 83 -14.73 19.18 12.96
N SER A 84 -14.88 19.80 11.78
CA SER A 84 -13.77 20.04 10.85
C SER A 84 -12.72 20.97 11.47
N LEU A 85 -13.16 21.94 12.26
CA LEU A 85 -12.29 22.89 12.98
C LEU A 85 -11.58 22.19 14.15
N ALA A 86 -12.32 21.44 14.97
CA ALA A 86 -11.80 20.75 16.14
C ALA A 86 -10.72 19.72 15.77
N TRP A 87 -10.98 18.92 14.74
CA TRP A 87 -10.08 17.84 14.34
C TRP A 87 -9.10 18.20 13.22
N LYS A 88 -9.12 19.46 12.73
CA LYS A 88 -8.24 19.96 11.65
C LYS A 88 -8.26 19.08 10.38
N ASN A 89 -9.34 18.38 10.14
CA ASN A 89 -9.48 17.33 9.13
C ASN A 89 -10.26 17.82 7.91
N LYS A 90 -9.66 18.68 7.07
CA LYS A 90 -10.28 19.05 5.78
C LYS A 90 -10.21 17.88 4.80
N GLY A 91 -11.37 17.39 4.34
CA GLY A 91 -11.47 16.31 3.32
C GLY A 91 -11.25 14.89 3.83
N ALA A 92 -11.26 14.64 5.13
CA ALA A 92 -11.14 13.32 5.73
C ALA A 92 -12.49 12.61 5.83
N THR A 93 -12.49 11.27 5.81
CA THR A 93 -13.70 10.46 6.03
C THR A 93 -14.11 10.52 7.50
N ILE A 94 -15.30 11.06 7.79
CA ILE A 94 -15.90 11.14 9.12
C ILE A 94 -17.18 10.30 9.09
N LEU A 95 -17.34 9.42 10.07
CA LEU A 95 -18.58 8.66 10.26
C LEU A 95 -19.51 9.46 11.17
N HIS A 96 -20.74 9.69 10.73
CA HIS A 96 -21.82 10.21 11.55
C HIS A 96 -22.83 9.10 11.81
N VAL A 97 -22.94 8.68 13.04
CA VAL A 97 -23.76 7.53 13.47
C VAL A 97 -25.04 8.02 14.11
N VAL A 98 -26.18 7.64 13.55
CA VAL A 98 -27.53 8.06 13.98
C VAL A 98 -28.45 6.86 14.12
N SER A 99 -29.49 6.93 14.99
CA SER A 99 -30.45 5.82 15.19
C SER A 99 -31.54 5.75 14.14
N ASN A 100 -31.94 6.89 13.57
CA ASN A 100 -33.02 6.96 12.57
C ASN A 100 -32.64 7.99 11.50
N TYR A 101 -33.02 7.69 10.26
CA TYR A 101 -32.84 8.61 9.16
C TYR A 101 -33.88 9.74 9.24
N ASN A 102 -33.46 10.91 9.67
CA ASN A 102 -34.24 12.14 9.53
C ASN A 102 -33.55 13.01 8.50
N GLU A 103 -34.24 13.38 7.40
CA GLU A 103 -33.69 14.23 6.33
C GLU A 103 -33.13 15.56 6.83
N GLY A 104 -33.56 16.05 8.02
CA GLY A 104 -33.05 17.26 8.68
C GLY A 104 -31.72 17.07 9.41
N ILE A 105 -31.33 15.84 9.75
CA ILE A 105 -30.15 15.52 10.56
C ILE A 105 -28.95 15.11 9.70
N VAL A 106 -29.13 14.96 8.41
CA VAL A 106 -28.09 14.51 7.48
C VAL A 106 -27.43 15.70 6.78
N PRO A 107 -26.11 15.85 6.83
CA PRO A 107 -25.42 16.88 6.08
C PRO A 107 -25.74 16.79 4.59
N LYS A 108 -26.26 17.86 4.00
CA LYS A 108 -26.62 17.91 2.56
C LYS A 108 -25.42 17.93 1.62
N SER A 109 -24.21 18.09 2.12
CA SER A 109 -23.00 18.23 1.32
C SER A 109 -22.36 16.85 1.04
N ILE A 110 -22.68 16.30 -0.12
CA ILE A 110 -22.09 15.08 -0.69
C ILE A 110 -20.55 15.18 -0.89
N ASN A 111 -19.98 16.37 -0.79
CA ASN A 111 -18.56 16.66 -1.03
C ASN A 111 -17.72 16.77 0.27
N SER A 112 -18.30 16.54 1.45
CA SER A 112 -17.61 16.80 2.72
C SER A 112 -16.79 15.64 3.29
N GLY A 113 -16.80 14.47 2.68
CA GLY A 113 -16.14 13.27 3.22
C GLY A 113 -16.91 12.62 4.38
N TRP A 114 -18.14 13.04 4.67
CA TRP A 114 -19.00 12.46 5.70
C TRP A 114 -19.76 11.25 5.19
N ILE A 115 -19.79 10.18 5.99
CA ILE A 115 -20.55 8.95 5.73
C ILE A 115 -21.55 8.77 6.87
N ASN A 116 -22.82 8.70 6.54
CA ASN A 116 -23.85 8.41 7.53
C ASN A 116 -23.96 6.91 7.78
N VAL A 117 -23.92 6.51 9.06
CA VAL A 117 -24.20 5.16 9.51
C VAL A 117 -25.50 5.19 10.31
N VAL A 118 -26.50 4.48 9.83
CA VAL A 118 -27.82 4.42 10.44
C VAL A 118 -27.95 3.12 11.20
N VAL A 119 -28.24 3.21 12.51
CA VAL A 119 -28.50 2.04 13.36
C VAL A 119 -30.02 1.81 13.38
N ASN A 120 -30.47 0.65 12.93
CA ASN A 120 -31.88 0.31 12.90
C ASN A 120 -32.33 -0.21 14.30
N VAL A 121 -32.94 0.66 15.10
CA VAL A 121 -33.31 0.32 16.48
C VAL A 121 -34.65 -0.42 16.55
N ASP A 122 -35.56 -0.26 15.59
CA ASP A 122 -36.98 -0.66 15.73
C ASP A 122 -37.48 -1.71 14.72
N GLY A 123 -36.65 -2.32 13.89
CA GLY A 123 -37.07 -3.43 13.02
C GLY A 123 -38.15 -3.11 11.96
N ASP A 124 -38.60 -1.88 11.88
CA ASP A 124 -39.61 -1.45 10.90
C ASP A 124 -38.96 -0.99 9.60
N SER A 125 -39.57 -1.39 8.51
CA SER A 125 -39.17 -1.26 7.11
C SER A 125 -38.27 -0.07 6.79
N ALA A 126 -37.01 -0.39 6.49
CA ALA A 126 -35.98 0.52 6.02
C ALA A 126 -36.49 1.43 4.89
N SER A 127 -36.62 2.70 5.15
CA SER A 127 -36.64 3.73 4.10
C SER A 127 -35.28 3.62 3.37
N LYS A 128 -35.31 3.30 2.09
CA LYS A 128 -34.12 3.17 1.25
C LYS A 128 -33.40 4.52 1.21
N ASN A 129 -32.37 4.65 2.04
CA ASN A 129 -31.46 5.78 1.93
C ASN A 129 -30.35 5.45 0.94
N PRO A 130 -30.25 6.10 -0.22
CA PRO A 130 -29.24 5.81 -1.24
C PRO A 130 -27.80 6.15 -0.82
N ASN A 131 -27.59 6.85 0.30
CA ASN A 131 -26.28 7.45 0.65
C ASN A 131 -25.75 7.10 2.04
N GLY A 132 -26.31 6.10 2.73
CA GLY A 132 -25.87 5.71 4.08
C GLY A 132 -25.58 4.22 4.22
N ILE A 133 -24.76 3.86 5.23
CA ILE A 133 -24.52 2.47 5.64
C ILE A 133 -25.56 2.13 6.70
N LEU A 134 -26.31 1.05 6.50
CA LEU A 134 -27.27 0.54 7.48
C LEU A 134 -26.61 -0.56 8.31
N ILE A 135 -26.71 -0.48 9.63
CA ILE A 135 -26.31 -1.53 10.57
C ILE A 135 -27.50 -1.89 11.47
N GLU A 136 -27.59 -3.14 11.86
CA GLU A 136 -28.72 -3.59 12.72
C GLU A 136 -28.48 -3.30 14.19
N LYS A 137 -27.23 -3.32 14.61
CA LYS A 137 -26.83 -3.12 16.02
C LYS A 137 -25.61 -2.24 16.12
N LEU A 138 -25.52 -1.51 17.22
CA LEU A 138 -24.40 -0.61 17.49
C LEU A 138 -23.05 -1.34 17.62
N GLU A 139 -23.08 -2.62 18.03
CA GLU A 139 -21.92 -3.51 18.12
C GLU A 139 -21.28 -3.83 16.76
N GLU A 140 -21.97 -3.60 15.64
CA GLU A 140 -21.45 -3.81 14.29
C GLU A 140 -20.59 -2.63 13.80
N LEU A 141 -20.69 -1.46 14.46
CA LEU A 141 -19.93 -0.28 14.06
C LEU A 141 -18.40 -0.51 14.02
N PRO A 142 -17.77 -1.23 14.96
CA PRO A 142 -16.33 -1.55 14.84
C PRO A 142 -15.98 -2.33 13.58
N LEU A 143 -16.84 -3.27 13.14
CA LEU A 143 -16.65 -4.01 11.90
C LEU A 143 -16.77 -3.09 10.69
N THR A 144 -17.79 -2.24 10.66
CA THR A 144 -17.98 -1.21 9.62
C THR A 144 -16.77 -0.27 9.50
N ILE A 145 -16.21 0.16 10.64
CA ILE A 145 -14.98 0.97 10.67
C ILE A 145 -13.81 0.17 10.07
N CYS A 146 -13.65 -1.10 10.43
CA CYS A 146 -12.63 -1.97 9.87
C CYS A 146 -12.76 -2.13 8.36
N GLU A 147 -13.98 -2.32 7.85
CA GLU A 147 -14.25 -2.43 6.41
C GLU A 147 -13.91 -1.13 5.66
N LEU A 148 -14.29 0.02 6.20
CA LEU A 148 -13.99 1.33 5.61
C LEU A 148 -12.50 1.69 5.70
N ASN A 149 -11.82 1.22 6.75
CA ASN A 149 -10.38 1.38 6.92
C ASN A 149 -9.57 0.34 6.13
N ARG A 150 -10.23 -0.71 5.66
CA ARG A 150 -9.59 -1.74 4.85
C ARG A 150 -9.10 -1.08 3.57
N LYS A 151 -7.78 -1.06 3.39
CA LYS A 151 -7.22 -0.77 2.07
C LYS A 151 -7.81 -1.82 1.14
N PRO A 152 -8.35 -1.43 -0.03
CA PRO A 152 -8.81 -2.41 -1.01
C PRO A 152 -7.71 -3.46 -1.15
N SER A 153 -8.06 -4.73 -0.96
CA SER A 153 -7.09 -5.79 -1.15
C SER A 153 -6.62 -5.74 -2.61
N ARG A 154 -5.44 -6.23 -2.87
CA ARG A 154 -4.95 -6.32 -4.26
C ARG A 154 -5.94 -7.10 -5.13
N GLU A 155 -6.57 -8.11 -4.55
CA GLU A 155 -7.64 -8.89 -5.16
C GLU A 155 -8.83 -8.02 -5.58
N GLU A 156 -9.32 -7.13 -4.72
CA GLU A 156 -10.41 -6.21 -5.04
C GLU A 156 -10.04 -5.25 -6.18
N ASP A 157 -8.81 -4.71 -6.20
CA ASP A 157 -8.34 -3.86 -7.28
C ASP A 157 -8.35 -4.60 -8.62
N PHE A 158 -7.83 -5.82 -8.65
CA PHE A 158 -7.85 -6.68 -9.83
C PHE A 158 -9.27 -7.08 -10.25
N ALA A 159 -10.12 -7.44 -9.30
CA ALA A 159 -11.52 -7.82 -9.56
C ALA A 159 -12.32 -6.65 -10.13
N LYS A 160 -12.21 -5.45 -9.55
CA LYS A 160 -12.87 -4.22 -10.06
C LYS A 160 -12.47 -3.86 -11.48
N ARG A 161 -11.28 -4.25 -11.88
CA ARG A 161 -10.75 -4.02 -13.24
C ARG A 161 -11.09 -5.14 -14.22
N GLY A 162 -11.76 -6.21 -13.75
CA GLY A 162 -12.18 -7.34 -14.57
C GLY A 162 -11.13 -8.44 -14.73
N ALA A 163 -10.05 -8.43 -13.92
CA ALA A 163 -9.01 -9.46 -13.98
C ALA A 163 -9.50 -10.83 -13.49
N PHE A 164 -10.54 -10.85 -12.63
CA PHE A 164 -11.14 -12.07 -12.07
C PHE A 164 -12.62 -12.14 -12.42
N PRO A 165 -12.98 -12.46 -13.68
CA PRO A 165 -14.36 -12.56 -14.09
C PRO A 165 -15.05 -13.78 -13.46
N LEU A 166 -16.39 -13.69 -13.28
CA LEU A 166 -17.21 -14.80 -12.78
C LEU A 166 -17.38 -15.92 -13.81
N ASN A 167 -17.27 -15.58 -15.09
CA ASN A 167 -17.36 -16.54 -16.19
C ASN A 167 -15.96 -16.95 -16.65
N PRO A 168 -15.79 -18.10 -17.29
CA PRO A 168 -14.52 -18.46 -17.91
C PRO A 168 -14.01 -17.36 -18.84
N THR A 169 -12.72 -17.08 -18.78
CA THR A 169 -12.06 -16.16 -19.71
C THR A 169 -12.03 -16.75 -21.12
N GLU A 170 -11.75 -15.93 -22.14
CA GLU A 170 -11.64 -16.40 -23.53
C GLU A 170 -10.58 -17.49 -23.70
N ASN A 171 -9.52 -17.48 -22.87
CA ASN A 171 -8.49 -18.50 -22.84
C ASN A 171 -8.76 -19.65 -21.85
N GLY A 172 -9.99 -19.75 -21.31
CA GLY A 172 -10.48 -20.89 -20.54
C GLY A 172 -10.09 -20.91 -19.06
N LEU A 173 -9.60 -19.79 -18.48
CA LEU A 173 -9.36 -19.68 -17.04
C LEU A 173 -10.66 -19.46 -16.28
N ILE A 174 -10.81 -20.13 -15.14
CA ILE A 174 -11.88 -19.93 -14.17
C ILE A 174 -11.23 -19.47 -12.87
N PHE A 175 -11.58 -18.28 -12.41
CA PHE A 175 -11.05 -17.72 -11.16
C PHE A 175 -11.99 -18.03 -10.00
N MET A 176 -11.41 -18.54 -8.91
CA MET A 176 -12.12 -18.76 -7.66
C MET A 176 -11.35 -18.05 -6.54
N PRO A 177 -12.01 -17.22 -5.73
CA PRO A 177 -11.36 -16.60 -4.56
C PRO A 177 -11.01 -17.68 -3.55
N LEU A 178 -9.79 -17.61 -3.01
CA LEU A 178 -9.36 -18.43 -1.89
C LEU A 178 -9.66 -17.68 -0.59
N THR A 179 -10.34 -18.32 0.36
CA THR A 179 -10.57 -17.77 1.69
C THR A 179 -9.91 -18.61 2.76
N PHE A 180 -9.37 -17.95 3.79
CA PHE A 180 -8.83 -18.62 4.96
C PHE A 180 -9.90 -19.00 6.00
N ASP A 181 -11.16 -18.65 5.76
CA ASP A 181 -12.29 -18.97 6.64
C ASP A 181 -12.82 -20.39 6.40
N LEU A 182 -12.40 -21.01 5.29
CA LEU A 182 -12.74 -22.39 4.94
C LEU A 182 -11.47 -23.25 4.88
N PRO A 183 -11.56 -24.57 5.21
CA PRO A 183 -10.40 -25.45 5.14
C PRO A 183 -9.78 -25.49 3.75
N MET A 184 -8.46 -25.27 3.66
CA MET A 184 -7.69 -25.24 2.42
C MET A 184 -7.85 -26.51 1.58
N LEU A 185 -7.89 -27.67 2.22
CA LEU A 185 -8.03 -28.97 1.55
C LEU A 185 -9.23 -29.03 0.60
N TYR A 186 -10.38 -28.46 1.01
CA TYR A 186 -11.58 -28.48 0.18
C TYR A 186 -11.50 -27.51 -1.00
N GLN A 187 -10.81 -26.39 -0.82
CA GLN A 187 -10.66 -25.37 -1.85
C GLN A 187 -9.62 -25.75 -2.89
N LEU A 188 -8.47 -26.29 -2.47
CA LEU A 188 -7.33 -26.58 -3.36
C LEU A 188 -7.44 -27.90 -4.12
N LYS A 189 -8.32 -28.83 -3.70
CA LYS A 189 -8.44 -30.16 -4.31
C LYS A 189 -8.71 -30.19 -5.82
N LYS A 190 -9.31 -29.12 -6.36
CA LYS A 190 -9.68 -29.00 -7.78
C LYS A 190 -9.04 -27.77 -8.43
N VAL A 191 -7.97 -27.23 -7.86
CA VAL A 191 -7.28 -26.05 -8.35
C VAL A 191 -6.05 -26.46 -9.09
N ASP A 192 -5.93 -26.03 -10.33
CA ASP A 192 -4.75 -26.28 -11.16
C ASP A 192 -3.65 -25.25 -10.91
N ILE A 193 -4.03 -24.02 -10.55
CA ILE A 193 -3.14 -22.87 -10.41
C ILE A 193 -3.51 -22.08 -9.15
N VAL A 194 -2.54 -21.77 -8.33
CA VAL A 194 -2.68 -20.82 -7.20
C VAL A 194 -1.93 -19.53 -7.53
N ILE A 195 -2.64 -18.42 -7.47
CA ILE A 195 -2.06 -17.06 -7.56
C ILE A 195 -2.13 -16.43 -6.19
N HIS A 196 -1.02 -15.88 -5.72
CA HIS A 196 -0.96 -15.25 -4.42
C HIS A 196 -0.11 -13.97 -4.40
N LYS A 197 -0.38 -13.10 -3.43
CA LYS A 197 0.43 -11.92 -3.14
C LYS A 197 1.09 -12.09 -1.76
N ALA A 198 1.92 -13.12 -1.60
CA ALA A 198 2.57 -13.46 -0.33
C ALA A 198 3.36 -12.31 0.30
N THR A 199 3.81 -11.35 -0.50
CA THR A 199 4.49 -10.15 0.01
C THR A 199 3.61 -9.26 0.89
N ASP A 200 2.28 -9.37 0.80
CA ASP A 200 1.33 -8.65 1.64
C ASP A 200 1.03 -9.42 2.94
N GLU A 201 1.50 -10.67 3.05
CA GLU A 201 1.29 -11.59 4.16
C GLU A 201 2.59 -11.91 4.93
N ILE A 202 3.59 -11.05 4.86
CA ILE A 202 4.82 -11.17 5.63
C ILE A 202 4.57 -10.65 7.05
N SER A 203 4.87 -11.47 8.05
CA SER A 203 4.79 -11.12 9.47
C SER A 203 6.11 -10.55 9.99
N SER A 204 7.22 -11.18 9.63
CA SER A 204 8.57 -10.73 9.97
C SER A 204 9.60 -11.34 9.02
N ILE A 205 10.81 -10.76 9.03
CA ILE A 205 11.96 -11.33 8.32
C ILE A 205 13.04 -11.56 9.35
N GLU A 206 13.31 -12.84 9.62
CA GLU A 206 14.36 -13.26 10.53
C GLU A 206 15.66 -13.48 9.78
N ARG A 207 16.76 -13.05 10.36
CA ARG A 207 18.09 -13.31 9.83
C ARG A 207 18.65 -14.54 10.48
N SER A 208 19.14 -15.43 9.65
CA SER A 208 19.98 -16.49 10.13
C SER A 208 21.32 -15.88 10.60
N ASN A 209 21.72 -16.22 11.81
CA ASN A 209 23.08 -15.93 12.31
C ASN A 209 24.14 -16.82 11.62
N SER A 210 23.77 -17.58 10.60
CA SER A 210 24.68 -18.39 9.81
C SER A 210 25.51 -17.50 8.89
N CYS A 211 26.75 -17.90 8.62
CA CYS A 211 27.70 -17.18 7.77
C CYS A 211 27.20 -16.95 6.33
N ASP A 212 26.13 -17.61 5.91
CA ASP A 212 25.55 -17.52 4.59
C ASP A 212 24.62 -16.31 4.39
N GLY A 213 24.36 -15.52 5.46
CA GLY A 213 23.49 -14.32 5.38
C GLY A 213 22.08 -14.60 4.87
N SER A 214 21.61 -15.86 4.99
CA SER A 214 20.26 -16.24 4.59
C SER A 214 19.23 -15.58 5.52
N SER A 215 18.31 -14.81 4.96
CA SER A 215 17.16 -14.28 5.69
C SER A 215 16.00 -15.28 5.51
N ASN A 216 15.24 -15.51 6.57
CA ASN A 216 14.05 -16.34 6.53
C ASN A 216 12.81 -15.45 6.60
N ILE A 217 11.92 -15.55 5.61
CA ILE A 217 10.64 -14.85 5.62
C ILE A 217 9.65 -15.64 6.46
N ILE A 218 9.11 -15.01 7.48
CA ILE A 218 8.00 -15.54 8.26
C ILE A 218 6.71 -14.92 7.76
N TYR A 219 5.88 -15.75 7.16
CA TYR A 219 4.56 -15.37 6.72
C TYR A 219 3.54 -15.45 7.86
N THR A 220 2.38 -14.82 7.71
CA THR A 220 1.24 -14.99 8.60
C THR A 220 0.86 -16.47 8.70
N THR A 221 0.26 -16.87 9.81
CA THR A 221 -0.15 -18.28 10.05
C THR A 221 -1.01 -18.81 8.90
N ARG A 222 -1.89 -17.98 8.35
CA ARG A 222 -2.76 -18.31 7.22
C ARG A 222 -1.95 -18.61 5.95
N MET A 223 -0.95 -17.78 5.65
CA MET A 223 -0.10 -17.99 4.48
C MET A 223 0.85 -19.18 4.65
N GLN A 224 1.34 -19.45 5.87
CA GLN A 224 2.11 -20.66 6.19
C GLN A 224 1.25 -21.93 5.96
N GLU A 225 -0.01 -21.88 6.34
CA GLU A 225 -0.95 -22.99 6.08
C GLU A 225 -1.13 -23.21 4.59
N LEU A 226 -1.36 -22.14 3.81
CA LEU A 226 -1.43 -22.23 2.35
C LEU A 226 -0.14 -22.81 1.76
N GLN A 227 1.03 -22.34 2.19
CA GLN A 227 2.34 -22.82 1.73
C GLN A 227 2.50 -24.33 1.98
N ARG A 228 2.11 -24.80 3.17
CA ARG A 228 2.15 -26.24 3.52
C ARG A 228 1.26 -27.07 2.59
N TYR A 229 -0.01 -26.65 2.41
CA TYR A 229 -0.94 -27.37 1.53
C TYR A 229 -0.50 -27.38 0.06
N ILE A 230 0.07 -26.29 -0.44
CA ILE A 230 0.63 -26.24 -1.79
C ILE A 230 1.82 -27.21 -1.91
N GLY A 231 2.66 -27.31 -0.87
CA GLY A 231 3.78 -28.26 -0.84
C GLY A 231 3.34 -29.72 -0.96
N ASP A 232 2.15 -30.04 -0.46
CA ASP A 232 1.55 -31.38 -0.55
C ASP A 232 0.87 -31.65 -1.92
N LEU A 233 0.80 -30.65 -2.82
CA LEU A 233 0.15 -30.72 -4.14
C LEU A 233 1.16 -30.53 -5.26
N PRO A 234 1.94 -31.56 -5.64
CA PRO A 234 3.03 -31.43 -6.61
C PRO A 234 2.55 -31.01 -8.00
N ASP A 235 1.31 -31.32 -8.36
CA ASP A 235 0.70 -30.98 -9.66
C ASP A 235 0.13 -29.55 -9.72
N CYS A 236 -0.02 -28.88 -8.58
CA CYS A 236 -0.54 -27.51 -8.52
C CYS A 236 0.53 -26.51 -9.02
N CYS A 237 0.18 -25.71 -10.01
CA CYS A 237 1.03 -24.61 -10.45
C CYS A 237 0.89 -23.42 -9.49
N VAL A 238 2.01 -22.86 -9.04
CA VAL A 238 2.01 -21.67 -8.18
C VAL A 238 2.57 -20.49 -8.96
N ILE A 239 1.89 -19.38 -8.90
CA ILE A 239 2.33 -18.12 -9.51
C ILE A 239 2.51 -17.08 -8.40
N ASP A 240 3.74 -16.84 -8.03
CA ASP A 240 4.98 -17.55 -8.36
C ASP A 240 5.45 -18.30 -7.11
N PRO A 241 6.37 -19.28 -7.21
CA PRO A 241 6.89 -20.00 -6.04
C PRO A 241 7.45 -19.05 -4.98
N PHE A 242 7.27 -19.40 -3.71
CA PHE A 242 7.68 -18.52 -2.59
C PHE A 242 9.18 -18.21 -2.60
N ASP A 243 9.99 -19.20 -2.93
CA ASP A 243 11.46 -19.04 -3.00
C ASP A 243 11.88 -18.08 -4.12
N ASN A 244 11.13 -18.05 -5.22
CA ASN A 244 11.39 -17.18 -6.35
C ASN A 244 11.05 -15.70 -6.05
N ILE A 245 10.16 -15.46 -5.08
CA ILE A 245 9.77 -14.12 -4.65
C ILE A 245 10.79 -13.52 -3.67
N PHE A 246 11.52 -14.38 -2.94
CA PHE A 246 12.45 -13.92 -1.91
C PHE A 246 13.43 -12.85 -2.39
N PRO A 247 14.09 -12.95 -3.58
CA PRO A 247 15.03 -11.93 -4.03
C PRO A 247 14.41 -10.54 -4.20
N VAL A 248 13.11 -10.43 -4.53
CA VAL A 248 12.44 -9.13 -4.69
C VAL A 248 11.95 -8.53 -3.36
N VAL A 249 11.98 -9.31 -2.28
CA VAL A 249 11.70 -8.84 -0.91
C VAL A 249 12.97 -8.33 -0.22
N ASP A 250 14.14 -8.73 -0.69
CA ASP A 250 15.45 -8.31 -0.17
C ASP A 250 16.17 -7.40 -1.18
N ARG A 251 16.29 -6.10 -0.82
CA ARG A 251 16.93 -5.11 -1.70
C ARG A 251 18.40 -5.40 -1.98
N LEU A 252 19.10 -6.09 -1.09
CA LEU A 252 20.47 -6.51 -1.37
C LEU A 252 20.50 -7.59 -2.45
N LYS A 253 19.67 -8.63 -2.28
CA LYS A 253 19.60 -9.75 -3.24
C LYS A 253 19.20 -9.28 -4.63
N ILE A 254 18.22 -8.40 -4.73
CA ILE A 254 17.82 -7.89 -6.06
C ILE A 254 18.93 -7.03 -6.69
N GLN A 255 19.68 -6.24 -5.93
CA GLN A 255 20.81 -5.48 -6.46
C GLN A 255 21.93 -6.40 -6.94
N GLU A 256 22.22 -7.50 -6.23
CA GLU A 256 23.18 -8.53 -6.66
C GLU A 256 22.78 -9.15 -8.01
N ILE A 257 21.49 -9.45 -8.20
CA ILE A 257 20.94 -9.97 -9.46
C ILE A 257 21.09 -8.93 -10.58
N LEU A 258 20.81 -7.66 -10.30
CA LEU A 258 20.91 -6.58 -11.27
C LEU A 258 22.35 -6.35 -11.77
N LEU A 259 23.38 -6.78 -11.06
CA LEU A 259 24.77 -6.76 -11.55
C LEU A 259 24.95 -7.58 -12.84
N GLY A 260 24.18 -8.66 -13.01
CA GLY A 260 24.22 -9.48 -14.20
C GLY A 260 23.75 -8.80 -15.48
N LEU A 261 23.02 -7.68 -15.37
CA LEU A 261 22.60 -6.88 -16.54
C LEU A 261 23.77 -6.32 -17.33
N THR A 262 24.92 -6.09 -16.69
CA THR A 262 26.15 -5.62 -17.37
C THR A 262 26.67 -6.60 -18.43
N ASN A 263 26.24 -7.87 -18.37
CA ASN A 263 26.61 -8.92 -19.30
C ASN A 263 25.62 -9.10 -20.46
N LEU A 264 24.53 -8.32 -20.49
CA LEU A 264 23.56 -8.39 -21.59
C LEU A 264 24.21 -7.93 -22.88
N LYS A 265 24.13 -8.80 -23.88
CA LYS A 265 24.48 -8.46 -25.26
C LYS A 265 23.27 -7.76 -25.88
N THR A 266 23.40 -6.50 -26.19
CA THR A 266 22.35 -5.67 -26.79
C THR A 266 22.93 -4.89 -27.97
N GLU A 267 22.09 -4.59 -28.95
CA GLU A 267 22.44 -3.74 -30.08
C GLU A 267 22.26 -2.24 -29.77
N SER A 268 21.72 -1.92 -28.57
CA SER A 268 21.52 -0.54 -28.14
C SER A 268 22.83 0.22 -27.94
N GLN A 269 22.81 1.51 -28.26
CA GLN A 269 23.92 2.44 -27.97
C GLN A 269 23.98 2.78 -26.45
N HIS A 270 22.88 2.56 -25.72
CA HIS A 270 22.76 2.82 -24.30
C HIS A 270 22.98 1.56 -23.49
N LYS A 271 23.38 1.72 -22.23
CA LYS A 271 23.55 0.59 -21.29
C LYS A 271 22.33 0.49 -20.39
N ILE A 272 22.07 -0.75 -19.93
CA ILE A 272 21.15 -0.99 -18.82
C ILE A 272 21.89 -1.63 -17.67
N ARG A 273 21.64 -1.16 -16.45
CA ARG A 273 22.32 -1.62 -15.24
C ARG A 273 21.45 -1.46 -14.01
N GLY A 274 21.80 -2.11 -12.92
CA GLY A 274 21.35 -1.74 -11.59
C GLY A 274 22.02 -0.44 -11.12
N ALA A 275 21.42 0.22 -10.13
CA ALA A 275 22.10 1.31 -9.42
C ALA A 275 23.30 0.78 -8.63
N TYR A 276 24.34 1.59 -8.46
CA TYR A 276 25.42 1.26 -7.53
C TYR A 276 24.89 1.18 -6.11
N PHE A 277 25.42 0.29 -5.29
CA PHE A 277 24.91 0.06 -3.95
C PHE A 277 25.98 -0.41 -2.96
N LEU A 278 25.69 -0.20 -1.68
CA LEU A 278 26.50 -0.68 -0.55
C LEU A 278 25.58 -1.18 0.55
N LYS A 279 25.84 -2.39 1.07
CA LYS A 279 25.18 -2.86 2.29
C LYS A 279 25.83 -2.20 3.51
N VAL A 280 24.98 -1.70 4.41
CA VAL A 280 25.38 -1.06 5.67
C VAL A 280 24.66 -1.73 6.83
N ASP A 281 25.44 -2.28 7.76
CA ASP A 281 24.96 -2.90 8.99
C ASP A 281 25.06 -1.97 10.20
N ASN A 282 25.87 -0.90 10.08
CA ASN A 282 26.06 0.11 11.12
C ASN A 282 26.34 1.48 10.47
N PHE A 283 25.54 2.51 10.79
CA PHE A 283 25.75 3.86 10.29
C PHE A 283 26.90 4.63 10.98
N GLU A 284 27.36 4.13 12.11
CA GLU A 284 28.49 4.70 12.87
C GLU A 284 29.83 4.06 12.48
N ASP A 285 29.88 3.27 11.40
CA ASP A 285 31.10 2.65 10.88
C ASP A 285 32.09 3.74 10.43
N VAL A 286 33.23 3.80 11.09
CA VAL A 286 34.30 4.81 10.80
C VAL A 286 34.86 4.69 9.38
N GLN A 287 34.69 3.52 8.73
CA GLN A 287 35.15 3.26 7.35
C GLN A 287 34.04 3.48 6.33
N LEU A 288 32.86 3.92 6.74
CA LEU A 288 31.69 4.03 5.86
C LEU A 288 31.97 4.91 4.63
N GLU A 289 32.62 6.05 4.81
CA GLU A 289 32.95 6.98 3.72
C GLU A 289 33.91 6.34 2.70
N GLN A 290 34.91 5.62 3.16
CA GLN A 290 35.83 4.88 2.28
C GLN A 290 35.09 3.79 1.52
N ARG A 291 34.21 3.02 2.18
CA ARG A 291 33.39 1.97 1.58
C ARG A 291 32.41 2.51 0.53
N LEU A 292 31.82 3.69 0.77
CA LEU A 292 30.98 4.37 -0.21
C LEU A 292 31.78 4.69 -1.49
N HIS A 293 32.98 5.23 -1.32
CA HIS A 293 33.85 5.54 -2.45
C HIS A 293 34.25 4.28 -3.24
N GLU A 294 34.63 3.19 -2.56
CA GLU A 294 34.96 1.90 -3.18
C GLU A 294 33.75 1.32 -3.93
N ALA A 295 32.52 1.53 -3.42
CA ALA A 295 31.28 1.13 -4.06
C ALA A 295 30.84 2.07 -5.20
N LYS A 296 31.64 3.09 -5.56
CA LYS A 296 31.33 4.14 -6.55
C LYS A 296 30.09 4.95 -6.23
N LEU A 297 29.81 5.11 -4.94
CA LEU A 297 28.69 5.93 -4.45
C LEU A 297 29.17 7.35 -4.19
N SER A 298 28.47 8.32 -4.76
CA SER A 298 28.60 9.74 -4.48
C SER A 298 27.38 10.24 -3.71
N LEU A 299 27.55 11.34 -2.97
CA LEU A 299 26.43 12.00 -2.28
C LEU A 299 25.83 13.12 -3.16
N PRO A 300 24.49 13.21 -3.21
CA PRO A 300 23.55 12.49 -2.37
C PRO A 300 23.39 11.01 -2.76
N SER A 301 22.99 10.20 -1.78
CA SER A 301 22.62 8.80 -1.97
C SER A 301 21.29 8.51 -1.28
N ILE A 302 20.56 7.48 -1.74
CA ILE A 302 19.34 7.01 -1.10
C ILE A 302 19.70 5.87 -0.13
N VAL A 303 19.21 5.96 1.11
CA VAL A 303 19.31 4.89 2.10
C VAL A 303 17.96 4.22 2.25
N LYS A 304 17.91 2.92 2.01
CA LYS A 304 16.70 2.11 2.06
C LYS A 304 16.89 0.97 3.06
N PRO A 305 15.88 0.57 3.86
CA PRO A 305 15.96 -0.68 4.60
C PRO A 305 16.26 -1.84 3.66
N GLN A 306 17.03 -2.84 4.09
CA GLN A 306 17.30 -4.02 3.25
C GLN A 306 16.02 -4.77 2.90
N VAL A 307 15.05 -4.82 3.82
CA VAL A 307 13.71 -5.38 3.57
C VAL A 307 12.90 -4.45 2.68
N ALA A 308 12.38 -4.96 1.56
CA ALA A 308 11.70 -4.14 0.55
C ALA A 308 10.20 -3.96 0.81
N CYS A 309 9.54 -4.92 1.46
CA CYS A 309 8.09 -4.88 1.70
C CYS A 309 7.69 -5.83 2.84
N GLY A 310 6.41 -5.80 3.23
CA GLY A 310 5.83 -6.72 4.20
C GLY A 310 5.94 -6.29 5.66
N VAL A 311 6.81 -5.35 5.99
CA VAL A 311 6.94 -4.77 7.34
C VAL A 311 6.75 -3.26 7.30
N ALA A 312 6.28 -2.69 8.40
CA ALA A 312 5.90 -1.26 8.45
C ALA A 312 7.06 -0.33 8.07
N GLU A 313 8.26 -0.65 8.53
CA GLU A 313 9.45 0.18 8.34
C GLU A 313 10.11 0.01 6.96
N ALA A 314 9.68 -0.94 6.12
CA ALA A 314 10.26 -1.20 4.80
C ALA A 314 10.23 0.02 3.86
N HIS A 315 9.32 0.95 4.11
CA HIS A 315 9.12 2.16 3.32
C HIS A 315 9.78 3.42 3.92
N SER A 316 10.39 3.31 5.11
CA SER A 316 11.12 4.41 5.76
C SER A 316 12.50 4.57 5.12
N MET A 317 12.65 5.59 4.29
CA MET A 317 13.86 5.86 3.50
C MET A 317 14.43 7.23 3.83
N ALA A 318 15.69 7.44 3.43
CA ALA A 318 16.35 8.74 3.55
C ALA A 318 17.17 9.07 2.31
N ILE A 319 17.28 10.37 2.02
CA ILE A 319 18.32 10.89 1.14
C ILE A 319 19.35 11.58 2.01
N VAL A 320 20.61 11.18 1.88
CA VAL A 320 21.75 11.70 2.64
C VAL A 320 22.64 12.54 1.72
N PHE A 321 23.08 13.71 2.19
CA PHE A 321 23.79 14.68 1.38
C PHE A 321 25.29 14.77 1.74
N LYS A 322 25.67 14.32 2.93
CA LYS A 322 27.04 14.30 3.44
C LYS A 322 27.27 13.09 4.34
N ALA A 323 28.50 12.67 4.52
CA ALA A 323 28.84 11.50 5.33
C ALA A 323 28.35 11.59 6.78
N SER A 324 28.41 12.80 7.38
CA SER A 324 27.88 13.00 8.73
C SER A 324 26.36 12.79 8.88
N ASP A 325 25.59 12.74 7.80
CA ASP A 325 24.15 12.52 7.84
C ASP A 325 23.78 11.07 8.19
N PHE A 326 24.71 10.14 8.07
CA PHE A 326 24.51 8.76 8.48
C PHE A 326 24.42 8.60 10.00
N VAL A 327 25.14 9.44 10.76
CA VAL A 327 25.13 9.37 12.22
C VAL A 327 23.74 9.71 12.76
N GLY A 328 23.14 8.77 13.50
CA GLY A 328 21.81 8.93 14.07
C GLY A 328 20.67 8.82 13.04
N LEU A 329 20.92 8.29 11.84
CA LEU A 329 19.89 8.08 10.83
C LEU A 329 18.88 7.05 11.29
N SER A 330 17.58 7.38 11.20
CA SER A 330 16.47 6.54 11.68
C SER A 330 15.97 5.49 10.65
N VAL A 331 16.74 5.25 9.57
CA VAL A 331 16.41 4.16 8.63
C VAL A 331 16.75 2.82 9.29
N PRO A 332 15.86 1.82 9.23
CA PRO A 332 16.12 0.50 9.80
C PRO A 332 17.34 -0.18 9.20
N LEU A 333 18.16 -0.75 10.09
CA LEU A 333 19.35 -1.55 9.71
C LEU A 333 18.99 -3.06 9.66
N PRO A 334 19.70 -3.80 8.79
CA PRO A 334 20.65 -3.32 7.80
C PRO A 334 19.95 -2.58 6.71
N ALA A 335 20.71 -1.70 6.09
CA ALA A 335 20.23 -0.86 5.01
C ALA A 335 21.07 -1.08 3.75
N VAL A 336 20.51 -0.68 2.63
CA VAL A 336 21.19 -0.57 1.35
C VAL A 336 21.30 0.92 1.02
N VAL A 337 22.52 1.41 0.93
CA VAL A 337 22.82 2.73 0.38
C VAL A 337 22.90 2.57 -1.12
N GLN A 338 22.12 3.34 -1.85
CA GLN A 338 21.98 3.24 -3.30
C GLN A 338 22.31 4.58 -3.95
N GLU A 339 22.93 4.51 -5.13
CA GLU A 339 23.19 5.64 -5.99
C GLU A 339 21.96 6.51 -6.20
N TYR A 340 22.11 7.82 -6.06
CA TYR A 340 21.11 8.79 -6.50
C TYR A 340 21.40 9.19 -7.94
N VAL A 341 20.54 8.76 -8.86
CA VAL A 341 20.69 9.03 -10.29
C VAL A 341 19.90 10.28 -10.67
N ASP A 342 20.56 11.27 -11.25
CA ASP A 342 19.86 12.42 -11.84
C ASP A 342 19.12 11.99 -13.12
N HIS A 343 17.80 12.22 -13.15
CA HIS A 343 16.91 11.65 -14.16
C HIS A 343 15.75 12.57 -14.56
N SER A 344 15.92 13.88 -14.39
CA SER A 344 14.93 14.90 -14.77
C SER A 344 13.53 14.65 -14.17
N SER A 345 13.45 14.10 -12.95
CA SER A 345 12.21 13.77 -12.25
C SER A 345 11.28 12.79 -13.02
N THR A 346 11.83 11.99 -13.93
CA THR A 346 11.07 11.05 -14.76
C THR A 346 11.40 9.61 -14.42
N LEU A 347 10.39 8.83 -14.03
CA LEU A 347 10.48 7.40 -13.75
C LEU A 347 9.65 6.62 -14.76
N PHE A 348 10.23 5.59 -15.34
CA PHE A 348 9.53 4.60 -16.16
C PHE A 348 9.22 3.37 -15.33
N LYS A 349 7.94 3.13 -15.10
CA LYS A 349 7.47 1.97 -14.37
C LYS A 349 7.14 0.86 -15.33
N MET A 350 7.96 -0.19 -15.34
CA MET A 350 7.81 -1.34 -16.21
C MET A 350 6.88 -2.38 -15.58
N TYR A 351 6.04 -3.01 -16.40
CA TYR A 351 5.14 -4.10 -16.02
C TYR A 351 5.39 -5.29 -16.93
N VAL A 352 5.80 -6.41 -16.36
CA VAL A 352 6.06 -7.66 -17.06
C VAL A 352 4.95 -8.64 -16.73
N LEU A 353 4.19 -9.03 -17.75
CA LEU A 353 3.11 -10.00 -17.69
C LEU A 353 3.45 -11.17 -18.61
N GLY A 354 4.14 -12.17 -18.09
CA GLY A 354 4.73 -13.24 -18.88
C GLY A 354 5.80 -12.70 -19.83
N GLU A 355 5.56 -12.78 -21.13
CA GLU A 355 6.47 -12.26 -22.17
C GLU A 355 6.17 -10.82 -22.59
N LYS A 356 5.02 -10.31 -22.23
CA LYS A 356 4.61 -8.95 -22.59
C LYS A 356 5.14 -7.92 -21.59
N VAL A 357 5.72 -6.86 -22.11
CA VAL A 357 6.29 -5.76 -21.34
C VAL A 357 5.51 -4.48 -21.66
N PHE A 358 5.04 -3.81 -20.63
CA PHE A 358 4.35 -2.53 -20.71
C PHE A 358 5.06 -1.52 -19.82
N TYR A 359 4.82 -0.23 -20.06
CA TYR A 359 5.35 0.80 -19.18
C TYR A 359 4.37 1.94 -18.97
N ALA A 360 4.59 2.68 -17.89
CA ALA A 360 3.96 3.95 -17.61
C ALA A 360 5.01 4.96 -17.14
N VAL A 361 4.80 6.21 -17.50
CA VAL A 361 5.69 7.30 -17.07
C VAL A 361 5.12 7.95 -15.83
N LYS A 362 5.96 8.15 -14.84
CA LYS A 362 5.62 8.75 -13.54
C LYS A 362 6.55 9.92 -13.21
N ASN A 363 6.02 10.88 -12.48
CA ASN A 363 6.88 11.85 -11.80
C ASN A 363 7.68 11.18 -10.70
N SER A 364 8.94 11.54 -10.60
CA SER A 364 9.89 11.02 -9.62
C SER A 364 10.51 12.14 -8.78
N THR A 365 11.52 11.79 -7.99
CA THR A 365 12.27 12.73 -7.18
C THR A 365 13.01 13.74 -8.06
N PRO A 366 13.17 15.01 -7.62
CA PRO A 366 13.97 16.01 -8.34
C PRO A 366 15.43 15.60 -8.45
N ASN A 367 16.18 16.21 -9.34
CA ASN A 367 17.63 16.02 -9.43
C ASN A 367 18.37 16.45 -8.15
N ALA A 368 19.57 15.93 -7.98
CA ALA A 368 20.40 16.07 -6.79
C ALA A 368 20.69 17.54 -6.42
N ASP A 369 20.87 18.42 -7.40
CA ASP A 369 21.10 19.86 -7.21
C ASP A 369 19.91 20.55 -6.57
N ILE A 370 18.68 20.23 -7.01
CA ILE A 370 17.44 20.77 -6.45
C ILE A 370 17.27 20.31 -5.00
N LEU A 371 17.54 19.04 -4.72
CA LEU A 371 17.46 18.48 -3.39
C LEU A 371 18.49 19.07 -2.45
N LYS A 372 19.75 19.26 -2.90
CA LYS A 372 20.81 19.93 -2.14
C LYS A 372 20.41 21.33 -1.77
N ASN A 373 19.96 22.13 -2.73
CA ASN A 373 19.53 23.52 -2.50
C ASN A 373 18.35 23.59 -1.50
N SER A 374 17.44 22.62 -1.53
CA SER A 374 16.34 22.52 -0.56
C SER A 374 16.87 22.13 0.84
N SER A 375 17.81 21.19 0.92
CA SER A 375 18.44 20.77 2.18
C SER A 375 19.24 21.89 2.81
N GLU A 376 19.97 22.69 2.03
CA GLU A 376 20.72 23.85 2.51
C GLU A 376 19.83 24.86 3.23
N LYS A 377 18.66 25.17 2.67
CA LYS A 377 17.67 26.05 3.29
C LYS A 377 17.12 25.51 4.61
N ASN A 378 17.15 24.18 4.79
CA ASN A 378 16.67 23.48 5.98
C ASN A 378 17.79 23.04 6.94
N GLY A 379 19.00 23.61 6.82
CA GLY A 379 20.13 23.35 7.73
C GLY A 379 20.88 22.04 7.46
N PHE A 380 20.93 21.57 6.22
CA PHE A 380 21.67 20.37 5.78
C PHE A 380 21.31 19.10 6.56
N LYS A 381 20.01 18.84 6.76
CA LYS A 381 19.54 17.59 7.39
C LYS A 381 19.23 16.54 6.33
N PRO A 382 19.43 15.23 6.63
CA PRO A 382 18.96 14.17 5.75
C PRO A 382 17.45 14.28 5.52
N LEU A 383 17.01 14.01 4.31
CA LEU A 383 15.59 14.04 3.94
C LEU A 383 14.98 12.67 4.19
N LEU A 384 14.24 12.53 5.30
CA LEU A 384 13.48 11.32 5.62
C LEU A 384 12.17 11.33 4.85
N PHE A 385 11.80 10.20 4.26
CA PHE A 385 10.54 10.06 3.53
C PHE A 385 10.00 8.63 3.56
N ASP A 386 8.70 8.52 3.32
CA ASP A 386 7.99 7.26 3.12
C ASP A 386 7.80 7.06 1.61
N SER A 387 8.34 5.98 1.05
CA SER A 387 8.28 5.70 -0.39
C SER A 387 6.86 5.49 -0.93
N LEU A 388 5.87 5.30 -0.07
CA LEU A 388 4.45 5.21 -0.43
C LEU A 388 3.79 6.59 -0.57
N LYS A 389 4.46 7.65 -0.14
CA LYS A 389 3.97 9.03 -0.18
C LYS A 389 4.79 9.85 -1.16
N SER A 390 4.15 10.85 -1.78
CA SER A 390 4.88 11.83 -2.58
C SER A 390 5.84 12.63 -1.70
N LEU A 391 7.04 12.89 -2.19
CA LEU A 391 7.95 13.82 -1.53
C LEU A 391 7.30 15.21 -1.43
N PRO A 392 7.43 15.92 -0.30
CA PRO A 392 6.85 17.25 -0.11
C PRO A 392 7.70 18.35 -0.81
N ILE A 393 8.11 18.11 -2.05
CA ILE A 393 8.92 19.03 -2.83
C ILE A 393 8.11 19.35 -4.09
N ASP A 394 7.87 20.63 -4.34
CA ASP A 394 7.21 21.10 -5.57
C ASP A 394 8.02 20.63 -6.77
N GLY A 395 7.44 19.66 -7.49
CA GLY A 395 8.08 19.11 -8.67
C GLY A 395 8.15 20.13 -9.78
N SER A 396 9.33 20.32 -10.32
CA SER A 396 9.50 20.98 -11.63
C SER A 396 8.60 20.27 -12.65
N LYS A 397 7.83 21.05 -13.43
CA LYS A 397 7.06 20.52 -14.57
C LYS A 397 7.97 19.64 -15.42
N MET A 398 7.49 18.46 -15.80
CA MET A 398 8.19 17.56 -16.72
C MET A 398 8.71 18.37 -17.91
N LYS A 399 10.01 18.46 -18.06
CA LYS A 399 10.67 18.79 -19.31
C LYS A 399 10.37 17.66 -20.30
N GLU A 400 10.60 17.86 -21.59
CA GLU A 400 10.39 16.86 -22.64
C GLU A 400 10.71 15.43 -22.15
N GLN A 401 9.77 14.50 -22.37
CA GLN A 401 9.95 13.11 -21.92
C GLN A 401 11.14 12.51 -22.66
N PRO A 402 12.17 12.04 -21.96
CA PRO A 402 13.26 11.35 -22.61
C PRO A 402 12.73 10.05 -23.23
N GLU A 403 13.20 9.73 -24.43
CA GLU A 403 12.81 8.52 -25.14
C GLU A 403 13.42 7.27 -24.47
N LEU A 404 12.56 6.32 -24.10
CA LEU A 404 12.95 5.02 -23.51
C LEU A 404 13.36 4.06 -24.62
N ASP A 405 14.50 3.40 -24.49
CA ASP A 405 14.88 2.30 -25.37
C ASP A 405 14.07 1.04 -24.99
N ILE A 406 12.98 0.82 -25.73
CA ILE A 406 12.03 -0.27 -25.47
C ILE A 406 12.69 -1.64 -25.62
N GLN A 407 13.57 -1.83 -26.61
CA GLN A 407 14.25 -3.11 -26.82
C GLN A 407 15.16 -3.42 -25.64
N LEU A 408 15.94 -2.46 -25.21
CA LEU A 408 16.86 -2.60 -24.09
C LEU A 408 16.16 -2.99 -22.78
N VAL A 409 15.02 -2.33 -22.46
CA VAL A 409 14.25 -2.68 -21.26
C VAL A 409 13.51 -4.01 -21.40
N THR A 410 13.13 -4.42 -22.63
CA THR A 410 12.54 -5.73 -22.89
C THR A 410 13.58 -6.85 -22.72
N ASP A 411 14.80 -6.63 -23.14
CA ASP A 411 15.92 -7.57 -22.93
C ASP A 411 16.22 -7.73 -21.42
N ALA A 412 16.20 -6.62 -20.68
CA ALA A 412 16.34 -6.66 -19.21
C ALA A 412 15.17 -7.38 -18.54
N ALA A 413 13.94 -7.14 -18.98
CA ALA A 413 12.76 -7.87 -18.48
C ALA A 413 12.88 -9.38 -18.72
N THR A 414 13.36 -9.78 -19.90
CA THR A 414 13.61 -11.18 -20.26
C THR A 414 14.70 -11.81 -19.40
N TYR A 415 15.79 -11.07 -19.15
CA TYR A 415 16.83 -11.49 -18.23
C TYR A 415 16.30 -11.72 -16.81
N LEU A 416 15.60 -10.72 -16.26
CA LEU A 416 15.03 -10.77 -14.89
C LEU A 416 14.03 -11.91 -14.75
N ARG A 417 13.13 -12.08 -15.72
CA ARG A 417 12.16 -13.18 -15.74
C ARG A 417 12.85 -14.53 -15.66
N ARG A 418 13.93 -14.72 -16.41
CA ARG A 418 14.70 -15.98 -16.44
C ARG A 418 15.43 -16.22 -15.12
N VAL A 419 16.10 -15.20 -14.56
CA VAL A 419 16.94 -15.37 -13.37
C VAL A 419 16.10 -15.52 -12.12
N LEU A 420 14.99 -14.77 -12.01
CA LEU A 420 14.07 -14.82 -10.89
C LEU A 420 13.04 -15.97 -11.01
N ASP A 421 12.83 -16.50 -12.21
CA ASP A 421 11.74 -17.43 -12.57
C ASP A 421 10.37 -16.96 -12.03
N ILE A 422 10.09 -15.67 -12.17
CA ILE A 422 8.80 -15.06 -11.80
C ILE A 422 8.03 -14.64 -13.05
N THR A 423 6.70 -14.81 -12.99
CA THR A 423 5.80 -14.65 -14.13
C THR A 423 5.29 -13.22 -14.26
N ILE A 424 4.98 -12.59 -13.11
CA ILE A 424 4.35 -11.27 -13.06
C ILE A 424 5.13 -10.39 -12.08
N PHE A 425 5.81 -9.40 -12.63
CA PHE A 425 6.60 -8.46 -11.83
C PHE A 425 6.67 -7.09 -12.50
N GLY A 426 7.23 -6.13 -11.81
CA GLY A 426 7.52 -4.81 -12.35
C GLY A 426 8.90 -4.35 -11.90
N PHE A 427 9.45 -3.40 -12.61
CA PHE A 427 10.69 -2.73 -12.20
C PHE A 427 10.67 -1.27 -12.63
N ASP A 428 11.38 -0.47 -11.87
CA ASP A 428 11.42 0.97 -12.03
C ASP A 428 12.74 1.38 -12.68
N VAL A 429 12.66 2.10 -13.80
CA VAL A 429 13.81 2.54 -14.61
C VAL A 429 13.88 4.06 -14.61
N VAL A 430 15.06 4.59 -14.41
CA VAL A 430 15.37 6.00 -14.62
C VAL A 430 16.43 6.13 -15.70
N LEU A 431 16.37 7.20 -16.50
CA LEU A 431 17.36 7.51 -17.53
C LEU A 431 18.36 8.51 -16.97
N GLN A 432 19.61 8.09 -16.81
CA GLN A 432 20.67 8.92 -16.27
C GLN A 432 20.93 10.12 -17.19
N GLU A 433 20.89 11.32 -16.64
CA GLU A 433 21.23 12.53 -17.39
C GLU A 433 22.65 12.46 -17.96
N GLY A 434 22.83 12.99 -19.12
CA GLY A 434 24.13 13.03 -19.82
C GLY A 434 24.44 11.74 -20.60
N THR A 435 24.42 10.57 -19.97
CA THR A 435 24.74 9.29 -20.62
C THR A 435 23.53 8.61 -21.26
N ARG A 436 22.32 8.89 -20.75
CA ARG A 436 21.07 8.17 -21.07
C ARG A 436 21.10 6.68 -20.76
N ASP A 437 22.03 6.25 -19.89
CA ASP A 437 22.04 4.90 -19.40
C ASP A 437 20.73 4.61 -18.63
N HIS A 438 20.16 3.44 -18.87
CA HIS A 438 18.96 2.97 -18.20
C HIS A 438 19.37 2.35 -16.87
N VAL A 439 18.91 2.93 -15.76
CA VAL A 439 19.25 2.44 -14.42
C VAL A 439 18.01 1.88 -13.74
N ILE A 440 18.03 0.57 -13.42
CA ILE A 440 16.98 -0.08 -12.66
C ILE A 440 17.19 0.24 -11.17
N VAL A 441 16.22 0.89 -10.57
CA VAL A 441 16.29 1.38 -9.18
C VAL A 441 15.43 0.58 -8.20
N ASP A 442 14.48 -0.21 -8.70
CA ASP A 442 13.62 -1.07 -7.89
C ASP A 442 13.01 -2.21 -8.72
N VAL A 443 12.67 -3.34 -8.07
CA VAL A 443 11.96 -4.48 -8.68
C VAL A 443 10.87 -4.93 -7.72
N ASN A 444 9.65 -5.16 -8.23
CA ASN A 444 8.46 -5.41 -7.44
C ASN A 444 7.71 -6.66 -7.91
N TYR A 445 7.31 -7.53 -6.98
CA TYR A 445 6.46 -8.68 -7.27
C TYR A 445 5.00 -8.29 -7.40
N LEU A 446 4.34 -8.87 -8.40
CA LEU A 446 2.90 -8.75 -8.69
C LEU A 446 2.38 -7.30 -8.52
N PRO A 447 2.85 -6.34 -9.35
CA PRO A 447 2.39 -4.97 -9.31
C PRO A 447 0.93 -4.86 -9.78
N SER A 448 0.25 -3.76 -9.44
CA SER A 448 -1.15 -3.57 -9.85
C SER A 448 -1.35 -3.28 -11.34
N PHE A 449 -0.31 -2.94 -12.08
CA PHE A 449 -0.32 -2.50 -13.50
C PHE A 449 -1.53 -1.63 -13.91
N LYS A 450 -2.08 -0.85 -12.97
CA LYS A 450 -3.28 -0.03 -13.15
C LYS A 450 -3.09 1.15 -14.12
N GLU A 451 -1.87 1.49 -14.44
CA GLU A 451 -1.51 2.54 -15.39
C GLU A 451 -1.53 2.06 -16.85
N VAL A 452 -1.62 0.74 -17.06
CA VAL A 452 -1.79 0.14 -18.39
C VAL A 452 -3.29 -0.03 -18.66
N PRO A 453 -3.80 0.33 -19.86
CA PRO A 453 -5.21 0.14 -20.21
C PRO A 453 -5.68 -1.30 -19.98
N ASN A 454 -6.85 -1.48 -19.35
CA ASN A 454 -7.35 -2.80 -18.97
C ASN A 454 -7.57 -3.71 -20.17
N GLU A 455 -7.93 -3.15 -21.32
CA GLU A 455 -8.23 -3.85 -22.58
C GLU A 455 -7.01 -4.64 -23.10
N ILE A 456 -5.80 -4.22 -22.73
CA ILE A 456 -4.56 -4.89 -23.14
C ILE A 456 -3.88 -5.59 -21.96
N ALA A 457 -3.94 -5.00 -20.75
CA ALA A 457 -3.26 -5.55 -19.58
C ALA A 457 -3.95 -6.80 -19.04
N ILE A 458 -5.29 -6.85 -19.02
CA ILE A 458 -6.04 -7.97 -18.47
C ILE A 458 -5.89 -9.23 -19.33
N PRO A 459 -6.06 -9.19 -20.66
CA PRO A 459 -5.75 -10.35 -21.52
C PRO A 459 -4.30 -10.80 -21.37
N ALA A 460 -3.33 -9.86 -21.30
CA ALA A 460 -1.94 -10.22 -21.10
C ALA A 460 -1.68 -10.93 -19.76
N PHE A 461 -2.36 -10.50 -18.70
CA PHE A 461 -2.32 -11.14 -17.39
C PHE A 461 -2.85 -12.57 -17.45
N TRP A 462 -3.99 -12.81 -18.10
CA TRP A 462 -4.55 -14.16 -18.28
C TRP A 462 -3.62 -15.05 -19.13
N ASP A 463 -3.05 -14.51 -20.21
CA ASP A 463 -2.09 -15.23 -21.05
C ASP A 463 -0.86 -15.65 -20.25
N ALA A 464 -0.31 -14.75 -19.43
CA ALA A 464 0.85 -15.04 -18.59
C ALA A 464 0.59 -16.21 -17.63
N ILE A 465 -0.59 -16.23 -16.98
CA ILE A 465 -1.02 -17.32 -16.09
C ILE A 465 -1.10 -18.64 -16.86
N ARG A 466 -1.78 -18.63 -18.00
CA ARG A 466 -1.98 -19.82 -18.83
C ARG A 466 -0.65 -20.37 -19.37
N MET A 467 0.22 -19.50 -19.85
CA MET A 467 1.54 -19.90 -20.36
C MET A 467 2.40 -20.55 -19.28
N LYS A 468 2.46 -19.98 -18.06
CA LYS A 468 3.21 -20.59 -16.93
C LYS A 468 2.69 -21.99 -16.61
N PHE A 469 1.38 -22.20 -16.62
CA PHE A 469 0.75 -23.48 -16.38
C PHE A 469 1.14 -24.52 -17.48
N HIS A 470 1.04 -24.14 -18.75
CA HIS A 470 1.40 -25.04 -19.85
C HIS A 470 2.88 -25.41 -19.85
N THR A 471 3.75 -24.43 -19.61
CA THR A 471 5.19 -24.67 -19.52
C THR A 471 5.52 -25.67 -18.42
N ARG A 472 4.87 -25.56 -17.26
CA ARG A 472 5.08 -26.52 -16.15
C ARG A 472 4.60 -27.93 -16.51
N LYS A 473 3.51 -28.08 -17.26
CA LYS A 473 2.99 -29.40 -17.69
C LYS A 473 3.75 -30.00 -18.90
N GLY A 474 4.77 -29.32 -19.42
CA GLY A 474 5.52 -29.78 -20.59
C GLY A 474 4.69 -29.78 -21.88
N VAL A 475 3.59 -29.07 -21.93
CA VAL A 475 2.77 -28.87 -23.12
C VAL A 475 3.43 -27.76 -23.92
N LEU A 476 4.09 -28.10 -25.04
CA LEU A 476 4.55 -27.11 -26.03
C LEU A 476 3.32 -26.33 -26.54
N VAL A 477 3.34 -25.02 -26.39
CA VAL A 477 2.32 -24.08 -26.93
C VAL A 477 2.68 -23.73 -28.36
#